data_6be2f1eb8b63f2a99afd1ea5b9cc87e4
#
_entry.id   6be2f1eb8b63f2a99afd1ea5b9cc87e4
#
_cell.length_a   1.000
_cell.length_b   1.000
_cell.length_c   1.000
_cell.angle_alpha   90.00
_cell.angle_beta   90.00
_cell.angle_gamma   90.00
#
_symmetry.space_group_name_H-M   'P 1'
#
loop_
_entity.id
_entity.type
_entity.pdbx_description
1 polymer ?
#
loop_
_entity_poly.entity_id
_entity_poly.type
_entity_poly.pdbx_seq_one_letter_code
_entity_poly.pdbx_strand_id
1 'polypeptide(L)'
;YYRPEWTCGRYNEIKKVAIMYNLIAGFSFFFDEESAIVIGHILQVKRNGKIDIYTISEQTGIALESVCDFMELLSQHGLVTNEIVFAEGIEHYRKQVVAFRQQQGAWSDNDAKEKLPMATTNAEQLYFTAVDDGKTICSCMFELTYRCSEMCIHCYNPGATRNNQEISHREDFSELSLDDYKRIIDEMYEMGLVKVCLSGGDPFSKEFVWEIIEYLYEKEIAFDLFSNGQRLLNNVQRL
;
A
#
# COMPACT_ATOMS: atom_id res chain seq x y z
N TYR A 1 -18.89 -11.31 -0.49
CA TYR A 1 -17.76 -10.48 -0.90
C TYR A 1 -16.45 -11.23 -0.74
N TYR A 2 -15.41 -10.77 -1.43
CA TYR A 2 -14.06 -11.33 -1.38
C TYR A 2 -13.06 -10.20 -1.16
N ARG A 3 -11.96 -10.48 -0.44
CA ARG A 3 -10.83 -9.57 -0.33
C ARG A 3 -9.94 -9.73 -1.56
N PRO A 4 -9.85 -8.75 -2.48
CA PRO A 4 -9.06 -8.92 -3.69
C PRO A 4 -7.55 -8.92 -3.40
N GLU A 5 -6.80 -9.51 -4.34
CA GLU A 5 -5.35 -9.65 -4.24
C GLU A 5 -4.61 -8.30 -4.19
N TRP A 6 -5.15 -7.28 -4.84
CA TRP A 6 -4.56 -5.94 -4.91
C TRP A 6 -4.85 -5.03 -3.72
N THR A 7 -5.45 -5.56 -2.66
CA THR A 7 -5.68 -4.77 -1.44
C THR A 7 -4.70 -5.15 -0.35
N CYS A 8 -4.20 -4.13 0.32
CA CYS A 8 -3.44 -4.28 1.55
C CYS A 8 -3.79 -3.12 2.49
N GLY A 9 -3.42 -3.23 3.75
CA GLY A 9 -3.75 -2.20 4.71
C GLY A 9 -3.35 -2.57 6.12
N ARG A 10 -3.71 -1.69 7.04
CA ARG A 10 -3.45 -1.87 8.46
C ARG A 10 -4.59 -1.34 9.32
N TYR A 11 -4.88 -2.06 10.37
CA TYR A 11 -5.84 -1.66 11.40
C TYR A 11 -5.11 -1.48 12.74
N ASN A 12 -5.33 -0.35 13.39
CA ASN A 12 -4.89 -0.10 14.74
C ASN A 12 -6.08 -0.28 15.69
N GLU A 13 -6.10 -1.40 16.40
CA GLU A 13 -7.20 -1.77 17.28
C GLU A 13 -7.36 -0.80 18.46
N ILE A 14 -6.25 -0.33 19.03
CA ILE A 14 -6.26 0.57 20.19
C ILE A 14 -6.85 1.92 19.82
N LYS A 15 -6.50 2.44 18.67
CA LYS A 15 -6.91 3.77 18.19
C LYS A 15 -8.18 3.73 17.35
N LYS A 16 -8.64 2.54 16.96
CA LYS A 16 -9.79 2.31 16.08
C LYS A 16 -9.69 3.13 14.79
N VAL A 17 -8.53 3.09 14.17
CA VAL A 17 -8.27 3.69 12.85
C VAL A 17 -7.68 2.65 11.92
N ALA A 18 -7.99 2.77 10.62
CA ALA A 18 -7.45 1.87 9.62
C ALA A 18 -7.08 2.62 8.34
N ILE A 19 -6.14 2.05 7.61
CA ILE A 19 -5.82 2.43 6.23
C ILE A 19 -5.92 1.21 5.34
N MET A 20 -6.47 1.39 4.14
CA MET A 20 -6.52 0.35 3.13
C MET A 20 -6.14 0.92 1.77
N TYR A 21 -5.27 0.21 1.06
CA TYR A 21 -4.81 0.58 -0.28
C TYR A 21 -5.51 -0.25 -1.34
N ASN A 22 -5.90 0.41 -2.43
CA ASN A 22 -6.21 -0.23 -3.71
C ASN A 22 -5.01 -0.04 -4.62
N LEU A 23 -4.17 -1.07 -4.76
CA LEU A 23 -2.89 -1.00 -5.47
C LEU A 23 -3.06 -0.85 -6.98
N ILE A 24 -4.11 -1.45 -7.58
CA ILE A 24 -4.33 -1.35 -9.03
C ILE A 24 -4.86 0.02 -9.48
N ALA A 25 -5.53 0.73 -8.58
CA ALA A 25 -6.06 2.07 -8.85
C ALA A 25 -5.19 3.19 -8.24
N GLY A 26 -4.20 2.84 -7.41
CA GLY A 26 -3.26 3.76 -6.79
C GLY A 26 -3.88 4.67 -5.73
N PHE A 27 -4.90 4.19 -5.00
CA PHE A 27 -5.59 4.98 -3.99
C PHE A 27 -5.46 4.39 -2.59
N SER A 28 -5.44 5.27 -1.58
CA SER A 28 -5.56 4.93 -0.17
C SER A 28 -6.85 5.46 0.41
N PHE A 29 -7.39 4.73 1.36
CA PHE A 29 -8.61 5.07 2.09
C PHE A 29 -8.33 4.96 3.58
N PHE A 30 -8.86 5.90 4.33
CA PHE A 30 -8.71 5.98 5.79
C PHE A 30 -10.08 5.77 6.44
N PHE A 31 -10.07 5.07 7.57
CA PHE A 31 -11.27 4.67 8.28
C PHE A 31 -11.07 4.91 9.76
N ASP A 32 -12.15 5.25 10.44
CA ASP A 32 -12.21 5.45 11.88
C ASP A 32 -13.38 4.69 12.51
N GLU A 33 -13.40 4.60 13.83
CA GLU A 33 -14.47 4.03 14.63
C GLU A 33 -14.98 2.68 14.09
N GLU A 34 -16.30 2.56 13.83
CA GLU A 34 -16.94 1.31 13.38
C GLU A 34 -16.43 0.87 12.02
N SER A 35 -16.19 1.82 11.09
CA SER A 35 -15.65 1.51 9.77
C SER A 35 -14.27 0.89 9.86
N ALA A 36 -13.40 1.41 10.74
CA ALA A 36 -12.07 0.85 10.96
C ALA A 36 -12.12 -0.57 11.56
N ILE A 37 -13.08 -0.84 12.45
CA ILE A 37 -13.27 -2.19 13.01
C ILE A 37 -13.65 -3.18 11.90
N VAL A 38 -14.60 -2.83 11.02
CA VAL A 38 -14.98 -3.67 9.87
C VAL A 38 -13.78 -3.90 8.95
N ILE A 39 -13.00 -2.87 8.64
CA ILE A 39 -11.76 -3.00 7.85
C ILE A 39 -10.77 -3.95 8.56
N GLY A 40 -10.65 -3.88 9.88
CA GLY A 40 -9.82 -4.80 10.67
C GLY A 40 -10.19 -6.26 10.43
N HIS A 41 -11.47 -6.60 10.41
CA HIS A 41 -11.96 -7.95 10.08
C HIS A 41 -11.67 -8.33 8.61
N ILE A 42 -11.86 -7.42 7.67
CA ILE A 42 -11.54 -7.64 6.25
C ILE A 42 -10.06 -7.96 6.06
N LEU A 43 -9.17 -7.22 6.73
CA LEU A 43 -7.72 -7.39 6.61
C LEU A 43 -7.21 -8.72 7.21
N GLN A 44 -7.96 -9.36 8.10
CA GLN A 44 -7.67 -10.70 8.60
C GLN A 44 -8.00 -11.82 7.59
N VAL A 45 -8.87 -11.53 6.63
CA VAL A 45 -9.18 -12.47 5.54
C VAL A 45 -7.99 -12.52 4.58
N LYS A 46 -7.55 -13.72 4.20
CA LYS A 46 -6.49 -13.88 3.18
C LYS A 46 -6.92 -13.27 1.85
N ARG A 47 -5.95 -12.84 1.06
CA ARG A 47 -6.18 -12.40 -0.34
C ARG A 47 -6.96 -13.46 -1.11
N ASN A 48 -7.93 -13.03 -1.93
CA ASN A 48 -8.90 -13.88 -2.61
C ASN A 48 -9.79 -14.73 -1.69
N GLY A 49 -9.74 -14.47 -0.37
CA GLY A 49 -10.60 -15.12 0.61
C GLY A 49 -11.99 -14.51 0.68
N LYS A 50 -12.98 -15.34 1.03
CA LYS A 50 -14.37 -14.93 1.22
C LYS A 50 -14.54 -14.18 2.53
N ILE A 51 -15.18 -13.03 2.49
CA ILE A 51 -15.54 -12.20 3.65
C ILE A 51 -16.92 -12.64 4.12
N ASP A 52 -17.02 -13.02 5.40
CA ASP A 52 -18.28 -13.37 6.03
C ASP A 52 -18.88 -12.18 6.79
N ILE A 53 -19.82 -11.51 6.15
CA ILE A 53 -20.49 -10.32 6.69
C ILE A 53 -21.36 -10.62 7.93
N TYR A 54 -21.88 -11.85 8.05
CA TYR A 54 -22.65 -12.26 9.22
C TYR A 54 -21.74 -12.37 10.44
N THR A 55 -20.59 -13.01 10.28
CA THR A 55 -19.57 -13.08 11.35
C THR A 55 -19.10 -11.70 11.76
N ILE A 56 -18.88 -10.78 10.80
CA ILE A 56 -18.50 -9.39 11.12
C ILE A 56 -19.59 -8.72 11.94
N SER A 57 -20.85 -8.77 11.52
CA SER A 57 -21.98 -8.17 12.23
C SER A 57 -22.13 -8.74 13.64
N GLU A 58 -22.02 -10.06 13.81
CA GLU A 58 -22.15 -10.72 15.11
C GLU A 58 -21.01 -10.34 16.07
N GLN A 59 -19.75 -10.35 15.60
CA GLN A 59 -18.58 -10.07 16.43
C GLN A 59 -18.43 -8.60 16.79
N THR A 60 -18.85 -7.70 15.91
CA THR A 60 -18.72 -6.25 16.13
C THR A 60 -19.95 -5.64 16.80
N GLY A 61 -21.12 -6.29 16.72
CA GLY A 61 -22.40 -5.73 17.13
C GLY A 61 -22.97 -4.68 16.16
N ILE A 62 -22.33 -4.45 15.03
CA ILE A 62 -22.80 -3.53 13.98
C ILE A 62 -23.97 -4.20 13.25
N ALA A 63 -25.03 -3.45 12.99
CA ALA A 63 -26.20 -3.96 12.27
C ALA A 63 -25.81 -4.53 10.90
N LEU A 64 -26.33 -5.70 10.57
CA LEU A 64 -26.00 -6.39 9.31
C LEU A 64 -26.28 -5.52 8.08
N GLU A 65 -27.38 -4.74 8.10
CA GLU A 65 -27.71 -3.79 7.03
C GLU A 65 -26.59 -2.75 6.83
N SER A 66 -26.08 -2.17 7.92
CA SER A 66 -24.96 -1.21 7.86
C SER A 66 -23.66 -1.87 7.34
N VAL A 67 -23.40 -3.12 7.71
CA VAL A 67 -22.26 -3.86 7.17
C VAL A 67 -22.44 -4.10 5.67
N CYS A 68 -23.65 -4.48 5.21
CA CYS A 68 -23.94 -4.67 3.80
C CYS A 68 -23.75 -3.39 2.98
N ASP A 69 -24.29 -2.27 3.45
CA ASP A 69 -24.16 -0.97 2.79
C ASP A 69 -22.71 -0.53 2.68
N PHE A 70 -21.93 -0.77 3.75
CA PHE A 70 -20.52 -0.47 3.76
C PHE A 70 -19.72 -1.37 2.79
N MET A 71 -20.04 -2.67 2.72
CA MET A 71 -19.41 -3.58 1.76
C MET A 71 -19.73 -3.20 0.31
N GLU A 72 -20.94 -2.74 0.03
CA GLU A 72 -21.31 -2.24 -1.31
C GLU A 72 -20.46 -1.02 -1.67
N LEU A 73 -20.31 -0.07 -0.74
CA LEU A 73 -19.45 1.09 -0.91
C LEU A 73 -17.99 0.70 -1.17
N LEU A 74 -17.44 -0.21 -0.38
CA LEU A 74 -16.08 -0.72 -0.56
C LEU A 74 -15.90 -1.40 -1.93
N SER A 75 -16.95 -2.09 -2.41
CA SER A 75 -16.96 -2.74 -3.73
C SER A 75 -16.87 -1.72 -4.87
N GLN A 76 -17.61 -0.62 -4.78
CA GLN A 76 -17.55 0.47 -5.76
C GLN A 76 -16.16 1.09 -5.86
N HIS A 77 -15.41 1.11 -4.76
CA HIS A 77 -14.02 1.59 -4.71
C HIS A 77 -12.98 0.50 -4.96
N GLY A 78 -13.40 -0.72 -5.23
CA GLY A 78 -12.50 -1.85 -5.51
C GLY A 78 -11.68 -2.31 -4.33
N LEU A 79 -12.14 -2.05 -3.10
CA LEU A 79 -11.52 -2.52 -1.88
C LEU A 79 -11.98 -3.93 -1.48
N VAL A 80 -13.16 -4.31 -1.93
CA VAL A 80 -13.68 -5.69 -1.92
C VAL A 80 -14.31 -5.98 -3.28
N THR A 81 -14.58 -7.26 -3.58
CA THR A 81 -15.22 -7.68 -4.83
C THR A 81 -16.37 -8.65 -4.56
N ASN A 82 -17.33 -8.73 -5.49
CA ASN A 82 -18.43 -9.67 -5.39
C ASN A 82 -18.04 -11.08 -5.84
N GLU A 83 -16.94 -11.22 -6.54
CA GLU A 83 -16.38 -12.48 -7.05
C GLU A 83 -14.85 -12.45 -7.00
N ILE A 84 -14.21 -13.60 -7.14
CA ILE A 84 -12.76 -13.69 -7.30
C ILE A 84 -12.39 -13.19 -8.68
N VAL A 85 -11.53 -12.18 -8.74
CA VAL A 85 -11.02 -11.61 -10.00
C VAL A 85 -9.65 -12.22 -10.28
N PHE A 86 -9.54 -12.98 -11.36
CA PHE A 86 -8.29 -13.57 -11.83
C PHE A 86 -7.44 -12.55 -12.60
N ALA A 87 -6.17 -12.85 -12.78
CA ALA A 87 -5.18 -11.94 -13.39
C ALA A 87 -5.64 -11.32 -14.72
N GLU A 88 -6.31 -12.09 -15.57
CA GLU A 88 -6.82 -11.62 -16.87
C GLU A 88 -7.94 -10.57 -16.73
N GLY A 89 -8.66 -10.57 -15.62
CA GLY A 89 -9.74 -9.62 -15.32
C GLY A 89 -9.29 -8.33 -14.63
N ILE A 90 -8.09 -8.29 -14.07
CA ILE A 90 -7.61 -7.18 -13.24
C ILE A 90 -7.61 -5.84 -14.01
N GLU A 91 -7.13 -5.83 -15.24
CA GLU A 91 -7.07 -4.60 -16.03
C GLU A 91 -8.48 -4.08 -16.40
N HIS A 92 -9.42 -4.97 -16.65
CA HIS A 92 -10.82 -4.59 -16.87
C HIS A 92 -11.41 -3.96 -15.59
N TYR A 93 -11.19 -4.61 -14.47
CA TYR A 93 -11.66 -4.15 -13.16
C TYR A 93 -11.05 -2.80 -12.77
N ARG A 94 -9.73 -2.64 -12.98
CA ARG A 94 -9.01 -1.38 -12.79
C ARG A 94 -9.67 -0.23 -13.57
N LYS A 95 -9.98 -0.46 -14.86
CA LYS A 95 -10.65 0.54 -15.69
C LYS A 95 -12.02 0.94 -15.15
N GLN A 96 -12.80 -0.02 -14.64
CA GLN A 96 -14.10 0.26 -14.02
C GLN A 96 -13.96 1.15 -12.77
N VAL A 97 -13.03 0.81 -11.86
CA VAL A 97 -12.79 1.58 -10.63
C VAL A 97 -12.30 3.01 -10.96
N VAL A 98 -11.38 3.14 -11.90
CA VAL A 98 -10.86 4.46 -12.32
C VAL A 98 -11.97 5.28 -12.97
N ALA A 99 -12.78 4.70 -13.86
CA ALA A 99 -13.91 5.39 -14.50
C ALA A 99 -14.96 5.82 -13.48
N PHE A 100 -15.30 4.99 -12.51
CA PHE A 100 -16.20 5.33 -11.42
C PHE A 100 -15.71 6.58 -10.66
N ARG A 101 -14.43 6.62 -10.29
CA ARG A 101 -13.85 7.77 -9.58
C ARG A 101 -13.80 9.04 -10.43
N GLN A 102 -13.53 8.93 -11.72
CA GLN A 102 -13.55 10.07 -12.63
C GLN A 102 -14.94 10.67 -12.78
N GLN A 103 -16.00 9.85 -12.74
CA GLN A 103 -17.40 10.30 -12.80
C GLN A 103 -17.85 11.00 -11.52
N GLN A 104 -17.29 10.63 -10.36
CA GLN A 104 -17.58 11.27 -9.08
C GLN A 104 -16.97 12.70 -8.96
N GLY A 105 -16.13 13.10 -9.93
CA GLY A 105 -15.40 14.36 -9.92
C GLY A 105 -14.20 14.33 -8.98
N ALA A 106 -13.32 15.34 -9.09
CA ALA A 106 -12.31 15.57 -8.08
C ALA A 106 -13.05 15.84 -6.76
N TRP A 107 -12.82 15.00 -5.76
CA TRP A 107 -13.45 15.14 -4.45
C TRP A 107 -13.21 16.56 -3.93
N SER A 108 -14.25 17.37 -3.88
CA SER A 108 -14.22 18.54 -3.03
C SER A 108 -14.48 18.05 -1.60
N ASP A 109 -13.77 18.59 -0.63
CA ASP A 109 -13.96 18.26 0.81
C ASP A 109 -15.44 18.40 1.26
N ASN A 110 -16.27 19.11 0.51
CA ASN A 110 -17.69 19.29 0.78
C ASN A 110 -18.58 18.15 0.27
N ASP A 111 -18.22 17.47 -0.83
CA ASP A 111 -19.03 16.37 -1.39
C ASP A 111 -18.85 15.05 -0.64
N ALA A 112 -17.71 14.88 0.03
CA ALA A 112 -17.42 13.71 0.86
C ALA A 112 -18.34 13.64 2.10
N LYS A 113 -18.77 14.80 2.62
CA LYS A 113 -19.58 14.89 3.84
C LYS A 113 -21.00 14.34 3.70
N GLU A 114 -21.57 14.34 2.50
CA GLU A 114 -22.96 13.90 2.29
C GLU A 114 -23.11 12.44 1.87
N LYS A 115 -22.05 11.78 1.37
CA LYS A 115 -22.19 10.48 0.67
C LYS A 115 -21.55 9.29 1.35
N LEU A 116 -20.83 9.48 2.46
CA LEU A 116 -20.18 8.41 3.18
C LEU A 116 -20.57 8.42 4.66
N PRO A 117 -21.65 7.74 5.04
CA PRO A 117 -22.12 7.73 6.44
C PRO A 117 -21.12 7.13 7.44
N MET A 118 -20.07 6.46 6.96
CA MET A 118 -19.08 5.78 7.80
C MET A 118 -17.63 6.26 7.61
N ALA A 119 -17.36 7.23 6.74
CA ALA A 119 -16.04 7.87 6.61
C ALA A 119 -16.17 9.33 7.00
N THR A 120 -15.55 9.72 8.10
CA THR A 120 -15.50 11.14 8.47
C THR A 120 -14.54 11.86 7.55
N THR A 121 -14.82 13.13 7.27
CA THR A 121 -13.97 14.02 6.44
C THR A 121 -12.57 14.23 6.99
N ASN A 122 -12.29 13.70 8.18
CA ASN A 122 -11.03 13.83 8.89
C ASN A 122 -10.35 12.47 9.13
N ALA A 123 -10.82 11.35 8.50
CA ALA A 123 -10.27 10.03 8.78
C ALA A 123 -8.77 9.93 8.50
N GLU A 124 -8.28 10.57 7.43
CA GLU A 124 -6.85 10.67 7.15
C GLU A 124 -6.09 11.42 8.26
N GLN A 125 -6.57 12.59 8.65
CA GLN A 125 -5.96 13.37 9.72
C GLN A 125 -6.04 12.66 11.06
N LEU A 126 -7.17 12.01 11.36
CA LEU A 126 -7.34 11.21 12.57
C LEU A 126 -6.39 10.02 12.58
N TYR A 127 -6.22 9.32 11.44
CA TYR A 127 -5.27 8.22 11.31
C TYR A 127 -3.84 8.70 11.65
N PHE A 128 -3.35 9.72 10.95
CA PHE A 128 -1.99 10.23 11.18
C PHE A 128 -1.81 10.78 12.58
N THR A 129 -2.79 11.51 13.14
CA THR A 129 -2.74 11.99 14.52
C THR A 129 -2.75 10.83 15.53
N ALA A 130 -3.55 9.80 15.27
CA ALA A 130 -3.64 8.65 16.16
C ALA A 130 -2.34 7.82 16.18
N VAL A 131 -1.63 7.73 15.05
CA VAL A 131 -0.38 6.98 14.93
C VAL A 131 0.86 7.83 15.18
N ASP A 132 0.74 9.17 15.25
CA ASP A 132 1.84 10.10 15.57
C ASP A 132 2.11 10.13 17.09
N ASP A 133 2.56 9.01 17.61
CA ASP A 133 2.97 8.83 19.01
C ASP A 133 4.50 8.86 19.18
N GLY A 134 5.23 9.23 18.13
CA GLY A 134 6.69 9.22 18.08
C GLY A 134 7.32 7.81 18.06
N LYS A 135 6.50 6.77 17.94
CA LYS A 135 6.93 5.36 17.91
C LYS A 135 6.42 4.61 16.69
N THR A 136 5.44 5.18 15.98
CA THR A 136 4.81 4.54 14.81
C THR A 136 5.45 5.07 13.53
N ILE A 137 5.82 4.16 12.65
CA ILE A 137 6.37 4.45 11.32
C ILE A 137 5.34 4.01 10.29
N CYS A 138 4.68 4.94 9.61
CA CYS A 138 3.67 4.61 8.60
C CYS A 138 4.29 4.33 7.23
N SER A 139 5.35 5.04 6.87
CA SER A 139 6.02 4.88 5.57
C SER A 139 7.50 5.16 5.68
N CYS A 140 8.28 4.56 4.78
CA CYS A 140 9.69 4.83 4.65
C CYS A 140 10.13 4.76 3.18
N MET A 141 11.29 5.33 2.90
CA MET A 141 11.99 5.18 1.62
C MET A 141 13.28 4.40 1.86
N PHE A 142 13.47 3.33 1.09
CA PHE A 142 14.74 2.60 1.03
C PHE A 142 15.51 3.00 -0.22
N GLU A 143 16.64 3.63 -0.05
CA GLU A 143 17.64 3.82 -1.10
C GLU A 143 18.52 2.55 -1.14
N LEU A 144 18.11 1.57 -1.96
CA LEU A 144 18.70 0.22 -1.98
C LEU A 144 20.15 0.22 -2.45
N THR A 145 20.49 1.14 -3.36
CA THR A 145 21.81 1.25 -3.96
C THR A 145 22.00 2.64 -4.56
N TYR A 146 23.23 3.09 -4.67
CA TYR A 146 23.56 4.30 -5.43
C TYR A 146 23.94 4.02 -6.89
N ARG A 147 23.93 2.76 -7.32
CA ARG A 147 24.20 2.37 -8.72
C ARG A 147 23.02 2.73 -9.61
N CYS A 148 23.30 3.39 -10.73
CA CYS A 148 22.33 3.76 -11.76
C CYS A 148 22.98 3.73 -13.14
N SER A 149 22.21 3.35 -14.17
CA SER A 149 22.64 3.43 -15.56
C SER A 149 22.49 4.82 -16.19
N GLU A 150 21.74 5.72 -15.53
CA GLU A 150 21.35 7.01 -16.06
C GLU A 150 22.08 8.17 -15.39
N MET A 151 22.17 9.29 -16.12
CA MET A 151 22.78 10.56 -15.68
C MET A 151 21.76 11.71 -15.78
N CYS A 152 20.63 11.59 -15.10
CA CYS A 152 19.56 12.58 -15.14
C CYS A 152 20.04 13.93 -14.62
N ILE A 153 19.75 15.00 -15.36
CA ILE A 153 20.20 16.38 -15.02
C ILE A 153 19.60 16.92 -13.73
N HIS A 154 18.44 16.39 -13.32
CA HIS A 154 17.71 16.76 -12.10
C HIS A 154 17.64 15.61 -11.08
N CYS A 155 18.62 14.71 -11.10
CA CYS A 155 18.69 13.62 -10.14
C CYS A 155 18.89 14.20 -8.73
N TYR A 156 18.00 13.82 -7.78
CA TYR A 156 18.12 14.22 -6.38
C TYR A 156 19.30 13.51 -5.68
N ASN A 157 19.79 12.42 -6.28
CA ASN A 157 20.92 11.64 -5.79
C ASN A 157 22.17 11.83 -6.68
N PRO A 158 22.84 13.00 -6.62
CA PRO A 158 23.93 13.34 -7.53
C PRO A 158 25.17 12.46 -7.35
N GLY A 159 25.32 11.80 -6.21
CA GLY A 159 26.42 10.88 -5.94
C GLY A 159 26.32 9.59 -6.77
N ALA A 160 25.12 9.19 -7.15
CA ALA A 160 24.90 7.98 -7.96
C ALA A 160 25.37 8.15 -9.40
N THR A 161 25.33 9.37 -9.95
CA THR A 161 25.52 9.62 -11.38
C THR A 161 26.92 10.11 -11.75
N ARG A 162 27.60 10.83 -10.86
CA ARG A 162 28.87 11.49 -11.23
C ARG A 162 30.11 10.65 -10.99
N ASN A 163 30.05 9.68 -10.08
CA ASN A 163 31.23 8.89 -9.70
C ASN A 163 30.87 7.47 -9.27
N ASN A 164 30.25 6.67 -10.17
CA ASN A 164 30.12 5.24 -9.96
C ASN A 164 31.47 4.58 -9.62
N GLN A 165 32.60 5.22 -10.02
CA GLN A 165 33.94 4.75 -9.68
C GLN A 165 34.41 5.20 -8.28
N GLU A 166 34.05 6.42 -7.81
CA GLU A 166 34.48 6.91 -6.49
C GLU A 166 33.67 6.29 -5.34
N ILE A 167 32.38 5.99 -5.54
CA ILE A 167 31.58 5.33 -4.51
C ILE A 167 31.94 3.86 -4.38
N SER A 168 32.23 3.19 -5.51
CA SER A 168 32.68 1.79 -5.50
C SER A 168 34.09 1.59 -4.93
N HIS A 169 34.89 2.66 -4.81
CA HIS A 169 36.25 2.64 -4.27
C HIS A 169 36.35 3.08 -2.81
N ARG A 170 35.26 3.48 -2.14
CA ARG A 170 35.26 3.62 -0.69
C ARG A 170 35.22 2.22 -0.09
N GLU A 171 36.40 1.73 0.31
CA GLU A 171 36.59 0.40 0.93
C GLU A 171 35.72 0.19 2.18
N ASP A 172 35.17 1.26 2.76
CA ASP A 172 34.34 1.23 3.97
C ASP A 172 32.81 1.28 3.70
N PHE A 173 32.34 1.29 2.44
CA PHE A 173 30.94 1.41 2.13
C PHE A 173 30.34 0.05 1.74
N SER A 174 29.83 -0.67 2.74
CA SER A 174 29.03 -1.87 2.49
C SER A 174 27.54 -1.50 2.42
N GLU A 175 26.90 -1.79 1.29
CA GLU A 175 25.45 -1.74 1.19
C GLU A 175 24.83 -2.86 2.06
N LEU A 176 23.64 -2.61 2.60
CA LEU A 176 22.90 -3.60 3.38
C LEU A 176 22.67 -4.91 2.58
N SER A 177 22.71 -6.02 3.28
CA SER A 177 22.36 -7.33 2.74
C SER A 177 20.84 -7.53 2.66
N LEU A 178 20.39 -8.57 1.96
CA LEU A 178 18.97 -8.95 1.93
C LEU A 178 18.42 -9.22 3.34
N ASP A 179 19.20 -9.90 4.18
CA ASP A 179 18.80 -10.24 5.55
C ASP A 179 18.67 -8.99 6.43
N ASP A 180 19.55 -7.98 6.23
CA ASP A 180 19.42 -6.71 6.91
C ASP A 180 18.14 -5.99 6.52
N TYR A 181 17.80 -5.97 5.22
CA TYR A 181 16.54 -5.38 4.76
C TYR A 181 15.32 -6.10 5.33
N LYS A 182 15.29 -7.42 5.31
CA LYS A 182 14.19 -8.20 5.89
C LYS A 182 14.01 -7.90 7.37
N ARG A 183 15.11 -7.90 8.13
CA ARG A 183 15.09 -7.57 9.56
C ARG A 183 14.55 -6.13 9.81
N ILE A 184 15.03 -5.15 9.05
CA ILE A 184 14.58 -3.76 9.17
C ILE A 184 13.08 -3.64 8.81
N ILE A 185 12.64 -4.31 7.75
CA ILE A 185 11.22 -4.36 7.35
C ILE A 185 10.38 -4.96 8.48
N ASP A 186 10.82 -6.04 9.10
CA ASP A 186 10.11 -6.66 10.23
C ASP A 186 9.98 -5.72 11.42
N GLU A 187 11.08 -5.09 11.83
CA GLU A 187 11.08 -4.14 12.94
C GLU A 187 10.15 -2.94 12.64
N MET A 188 10.22 -2.39 11.42
CA MET A 188 9.35 -1.29 11.01
C MET A 188 7.88 -1.73 10.87
N TYR A 189 7.65 -2.98 10.45
CA TYR A 189 6.30 -3.55 10.38
C TYR A 189 5.66 -3.63 11.76
N GLU A 190 6.39 -4.06 12.78
CA GLU A 190 5.92 -4.04 14.17
C GLU A 190 5.65 -2.61 14.67
N MET A 191 6.38 -1.62 14.15
CA MET A 191 6.19 -0.20 14.45
C MET A 191 5.03 0.44 13.67
N GLY A 192 4.34 -0.30 12.80
CA GLY A 192 3.16 0.20 12.07
C GLY A 192 3.36 0.51 10.59
N LEU A 193 4.48 0.11 9.99
CA LEU A 193 4.77 0.33 8.57
C LEU A 193 3.64 -0.22 7.68
N VAL A 194 3.13 0.62 6.79
CA VAL A 194 2.08 0.27 5.82
C VAL A 194 2.53 0.43 4.37
N LYS A 195 3.58 1.24 4.15
CA LYS A 195 4.06 1.54 2.80
C LYS A 195 5.56 1.76 2.75
N VAL A 196 6.19 1.25 1.70
CA VAL A 196 7.61 1.44 1.39
C VAL A 196 7.76 2.08 0.00
N CYS A 197 8.69 3.02 -0.15
CA CYS A 197 9.18 3.46 -1.43
C CYS A 197 10.57 2.86 -1.67
N LEU A 198 10.70 2.04 -2.71
CA LEU A 198 12.00 1.51 -3.13
C LEU A 198 12.61 2.46 -4.14
N SER A 199 13.78 3.00 -3.82
CA SER A 199 14.48 4.05 -4.57
C SER A 199 15.99 3.83 -4.52
N GLY A 200 16.73 4.88 -4.77
CA GLY A 200 18.19 4.93 -4.78
C GLY A 200 18.73 5.54 -6.07
N GLY A 201 19.78 4.96 -6.62
CA GLY A 201 20.15 5.21 -8.01
C GLY A 201 19.10 4.63 -8.94
N ASP A 202 19.10 3.29 -9.07
CA ASP A 202 18.00 2.52 -9.64
C ASP A 202 17.87 1.23 -8.83
N PRO A 203 16.71 0.98 -8.15
CA PRO A 203 16.53 -0.18 -7.29
C PRO A 203 16.78 -1.50 -8.01
N PHE A 204 16.48 -1.60 -9.32
CA PHE A 204 16.76 -2.79 -10.13
C PHE A 204 18.24 -3.00 -10.45
N SER A 205 19.13 -2.10 -10.00
CA SER A 205 20.57 -2.34 -9.99
C SER A 205 21.03 -3.17 -8.77
N LYS A 206 20.14 -3.40 -7.79
CA LYS A 206 20.37 -4.29 -6.66
C LYS A 206 19.99 -5.72 -7.05
N GLU A 207 20.89 -6.68 -6.81
CA GLU A 207 20.74 -8.07 -7.25
C GLU A 207 19.49 -8.74 -6.67
N PHE A 208 19.17 -8.46 -5.42
CA PHE A 208 18.05 -9.07 -4.67
C PHE A 208 16.83 -8.14 -4.52
N VAL A 209 16.63 -7.20 -5.44
CA VAL A 209 15.45 -6.31 -5.40
C VAL A 209 14.13 -7.09 -5.47
N TRP A 210 14.12 -8.17 -6.25
CA TRP A 210 12.93 -9.00 -6.41
C TRP A 210 12.56 -9.73 -5.12
N GLU A 211 13.53 -10.21 -4.38
CA GLU A 211 13.34 -10.86 -3.08
C GLU A 211 12.80 -9.86 -2.03
N ILE A 212 13.18 -8.59 -2.12
CA ILE A 212 12.61 -7.53 -1.29
C ILE A 212 11.15 -7.28 -1.70
N ILE A 213 10.84 -7.19 -3.01
CA ILE A 213 9.47 -6.99 -3.52
C ILE A 213 8.57 -8.14 -3.09
N GLU A 214 9.03 -9.38 -3.27
CA GLU A 214 8.31 -10.59 -2.85
C GLU A 214 8.05 -10.58 -1.32
N TYR A 215 9.05 -10.18 -0.54
CA TYR A 215 8.91 -10.09 0.92
C TYR A 215 7.90 -9.02 1.36
N LEU A 216 7.91 -7.83 0.72
CA LEU A 216 6.90 -6.80 0.97
C LEU A 216 5.50 -7.28 0.59
N TYR A 217 5.38 -8.01 -0.52
CA TYR A 217 4.11 -8.58 -0.96
C TYR A 217 3.57 -9.62 0.03
N GLU A 218 4.43 -10.54 0.52
CA GLU A 218 4.06 -11.54 1.53
C GLU A 218 3.62 -10.91 2.86
N LYS A 219 4.27 -9.81 3.26
CA LYS A 219 3.92 -9.01 4.43
C LYS A 219 2.70 -8.10 4.24
N GLU A 220 2.12 -8.07 3.03
CA GLU A 220 1.02 -7.18 2.67
C GLU A 220 1.35 -5.69 2.87
N ILE A 221 2.61 -5.30 2.70
CA ILE A 221 3.06 -3.91 2.73
C ILE A 221 2.96 -3.33 1.33
N ALA A 222 2.26 -2.19 1.19
CA ALA A 222 2.22 -1.45 -0.08
C ALA A 222 3.61 -0.94 -0.45
N PHE A 223 3.93 -0.88 -1.75
CA PHE A 223 5.19 -0.29 -2.17
C PHE A 223 5.08 0.49 -3.48
N ASP A 224 5.90 1.53 -3.59
CA ASP A 224 6.17 2.27 -4.81
C ASP A 224 7.60 1.95 -5.29
N LEU A 225 7.80 2.03 -6.61
CA LEU A 225 9.11 1.84 -7.23
C LEU A 225 9.51 3.12 -7.97
N PHE A 226 10.63 3.73 -7.56
CA PHE A 226 11.24 4.85 -8.28
C PHE A 226 12.41 4.32 -9.11
N SER A 227 12.14 4.05 -10.39
CA SER A 227 13.09 3.46 -11.32
C SER A 227 13.09 4.20 -12.65
N ASN A 228 14.22 4.18 -13.36
CA ASN A 228 14.31 4.62 -14.75
C ASN A 228 13.67 3.62 -15.73
N GLY A 229 13.28 2.44 -15.26
CA GLY A 229 12.58 1.40 -16.02
C GLY A 229 13.43 0.56 -16.97
N GLN A 230 14.69 0.90 -17.23
CA GLN A 230 15.52 0.18 -18.23
C GLN A 230 15.67 -1.30 -17.91
N ARG A 231 15.90 -1.64 -16.63
CA ARG A 231 16.07 -3.02 -16.19
C ARG A 231 14.74 -3.77 -16.03
N LEU A 232 13.62 -3.05 -15.98
CA LEU A 232 12.27 -3.62 -15.93
C LEU A 232 11.83 -4.24 -17.25
N LEU A 233 12.27 -3.73 -18.40
CA LEU A 233 11.81 -4.18 -19.72
C LEU A 233 11.88 -5.70 -19.91
N ASN A 234 12.89 -6.35 -19.35
CA ASN A 234 13.07 -7.80 -19.43
C ASN A 234 12.37 -8.58 -18.30
N ASN A 235 11.72 -7.90 -17.38
CA ASN A 235 11.14 -8.49 -16.16
C ASN A 235 9.70 -8.03 -15.87
N VAL A 236 9.04 -7.38 -16.82
CA VAL A 236 7.67 -6.84 -16.65
C VAL A 236 6.66 -7.90 -16.22
N GLN A 237 6.88 -9.16 -16.63
CA GLN A 237 6.00 -10.27 -16.24
C GLN A 237 6.11 -10.68 -14.76
N ARG A 238 7.11 -10.17 -14.03
CA ARG A 238 7.30 -10.44 -12.60
C ARG A 238 6.60 -9.41 -11.70
N LEU A 239 6.18 -8.29 -12.26
CA LEU A 239 5.37 -7.27 -11.59
C LEU A 239 3.88 -7.57 -11.75
#